data_66ced4383af5bf8352fad7f57f9f8758
#
_entry.id   66ced4383af5bf8352fad7f57f9f8758
#
_cell.length_a   1.000
_cell.length_b   1.000
_cell.length_c   1.000
_cell.angle_alpha   90.00
_cell.angle_beta   90.00
_cell.angle_gamma   90.00
#
_symmetry.space_group_name_H-M   'P 1'
#
loop_
_entity.id
_entity.type
_entity.pdbx_description
1 polymer ?
#
loop_
_entity_poly.entity_id
_entity_poly.type
_entity_poly.pdbx_seq_one_letter_code
_entity_poly.pdbx_strand_id
1 'polypeptide(L)' 'MSKNPLYANEIATAHQFVIEHNTDIKLQNFLHDMRYRTDLTHSDRWSLCYDFLNENYPEASGTIVTGLAYWLED' A
#
# COMPACT_ATOMS: atom_id res chain seq x y z
N MET A 1 13.70 -0.82 -3.16
CA MET A 1 13.59 -2.28 -3.05
C MET A 1 13.16 -2.68 -1.66
N SER A 2 12.29 -3.66 -1.56
CA SER A 2 11.80 -4.12 -0.26
C SER A 2 12.90 -4.80 0.54
N LYS A 3 12.92 -4.54 1.85
CA LYS A 3 13.86 -5.15 2.78
C LYS A 3 13.29 -6.39 3.47
N ASN A 4 12.02 -6.69 3.19
CA ASN A 4 11.34 -7.80 3.86
C ASN A 4 11.09 -8.95 2.89
N PRO A 5 11.97 -9.98 2.86
CA PRO A 5 11.83 -11.08 1.91
C PRO A 5 10.61 -11.95 2.16
N LEU A 6 10.04 -11.92 3.36
CA LEU A 6 8.85 -12.73 3.68
C LEU A 6 7.61 -12.25 2.92
N TYR A 7 7.60 -10.99 2.51
CA TYR A 7 6.44 -10.38 1.85
C TYR A 7 6.76 -9.90 0.44
N ALA A 8 7.81 -10.47 -0.17
CA ALA A 8 8.24 -10.05 -1.50
C ALA A 8 7.14 -10.18 -2.56
N ASN A 9 6.37 -11.26 -2.52
CA ASN A 9 5.29 -11.47 -3.47
C ASN A 9 4.15 -10.48 -3.26
N GLU A 10 3.80 -10.22 -2.02
CA GLU A 10 2.76 -9.26 -1.68
C GLU A 10 3.16 -7.86 -2.12
N ILE A 11 4.42 -7.49 -1.87
CA ILE A 11 4.94 -6.19 -2.26
C ILE A 11 4.95 -6.05 -3.78
N ALA A 12 5.37 -7.08 -4.50
CA ALA A 12 5.36 -7.06 -5.96
C ALA A 12 3.94 -6.91 -6.52
N THR A 13 2.98 -7.62 -5.93
CA THR A 13 1.57 -7.52 -6.32
C THR A 13 1.02 -6.12 -6.08
N ALA A 14 1.34 -5.53 -4.92
CA ALA A 14 0.93 -4.17 -4.60
C ALA A 14 1.56 -3.15 -5.54
N HIS A 15 2.84 -3.33 -5.86
CA HIS A 15 3.53 -2.45 -6.79
C HIS A 15 2.90 -2.48 -8.16
N GLN A 16 2.55 -3.67 -8.65
CA GLN A 16 1.86 -3.83 -9.93
C GLN A 16 0.50 -3.12 -9.90
N PHE A 17 -0.23 -3.26 -8.80
CA PHE A 17 -1.50 -2.58 -8.62
C PHE A 17 -1.33 -1.06 -8.72
N VAL A 18 -0.30 -0.50 -8.09
CA VAL A 18 -0.02 0.94 -8.14
C VAL A 18 0.30 1.38 -9.57
N ILE A 19 1.09 0.58 -10.29
CA ILE A 19 1.44 0.88 -11.68
C ILE A 19 0.18 0.91 -12.55
N GLU A 20 -0.71 -0.05 -12.36
CA GLU A 20 -1.96 -0.15 -13.13
C GLU A 20 -2.92 1.00 -12.85
N HIS A 21 -2.76 1.67 -11.72
CA HIS A 21 -3.61 2.77 -11.29
C HIS A 21 -2.82 4.09 -11.17
N ASN A 22 -1.80 4.25 -12.00
CA ASN A 22 -0.90 5.40 -11.89
C ASN A 22 -1.55 6.72 -12.28
N THR A 23 -2.73 6.69 -12.89
CA THR A 23 -3.48 7.91 -13.25
C THR A 23 -4.53 8.28 -12.20
N ASP A 24 -4.72 7.44 -11.19
CA ASP A 24 -5.67 7.72 -10.13
C ASP A 24 -5.05 8.70 -9.13
N ILE A 25 -5.44 9.95 -9.22
CA ILE A 25 -4.89 11.01 -8.39
C ILE A 25 -5.17 10.75 -6.91
N LYS A 26 -6.35 10.20 -6.59
CA LYS A 26 -6.70 9.90 -5.21
C LYS A 26 -5.74 8.89 -4.60
N LEU A 27 -5.45 7.83 -5.35
CA LEU A 27 -4.50 6.81 -4.89
C LEU A 27 -3.09 7.40 -4.76
N GLN A 28 -2.65 8.18 -5.76
CA GLN A 28 -1.31 8.75 -5.74
C GLN A 28 -1.14 9.72 -4.56
N ASN A 29 -2.14 10.52 -4.27
CA ASN A 29 -2.10 11.44 -3.13
C ASN A 29 -2.05 10.68 -1.81
N PHE A 30 -2.84 9.61 -1.68
CA PHE A 30 -2.82 8.77 -0.49
C PHE A 30 -1.43 8.17 -0.26
N LEU A 31 -0.83 7.61 -1.31
CA LEU A 31 0.51 7.00 -1.21
C LEU A 31 1.56 8.03 -0.86
N HIS A 32 1.48 9.20 -1.44
CA HIS A 32 2.40 10.29 -1.15
C HIS A 32 2.33 10.70 0.32
N ASP A 33 1.11 10.89 0.84
CA ASP A 33 0.91 11.25 2.24
C ASP A 33 1.44 10.18 3.17
N MET A 34 1.17 8.92 2.85
CA MET A 34 1.60 7.79 3.69
C MET A 34 3.13 7.68 3.76
N ARG A 35 3.81 8.01 2.67
CA ARG A 35 5.28 7.96 2.65
C ARG A 35 5.91 8.98 3.58
N TYR A 36 5.27 10.13 3.76
CA TYR A 36 5.81 11.18 4.62
C TYR A 36 5.36 11.05 6.08
N ARG A 37 4.52 10.09 6.39
CA ARG A 37 4.10 9.83 7.75
C ARG A 37 5.06 8.86 8.43
N THR A 38 5.93 9.40 9.27
CA THR A 38 6.91 8.61 10.01
C THR A 38 6.45 8.25 11.41
N ASP A 39 5.26 8.73 11.79
CA ASP A 39 4.68 8.51 13.11
C ASP A 39 3.84 7.23 13.19
N LEU A 40 3.67 6.52 12.08
CA LEU A 40 2.81 5.35 12.01
C LEU A 40 3.58 4.07 12.30
N THR A 41 2.96 3.18 13.08
CA THR A 41 3.44 1.80 13.20
C THR A 41 3.03 1.04 11.93
N HIS A 42 3.59 -0.15 11.75
CA HIS A 42 3.15 -1.01 10.64
C HIS A 42 1.65 -1.30 10.71
N SER A 43 1.15 -1.58 11.92
CA SER A 43 -0.26 -1.86 12.12
C SER A 43 -1.15 -0.67 11.71
N ASP A 44 -0.73 0.54 12.10
CA ASP A 44 -1.46 1.75 11.72
C ASP A 44 -1.47 1.92 10.21
N ARG A 45 -0.34 1.72 9.57
CA ARG A 45 -0.20 1.85 8.12
C ARG A 45 -1.07 0.83 7.41
N TRP A 46 -1.06 -0.41 7.89
CA TRP A 46 -1.89 -1.46 7.31
C TRP A 46 -3.38 -1.10 7.40
N SER A 47 -3.81 -0.63 8.57
CA SER A 47 -5.22 -0.27 8.78
C SER A 47 -5.65 0.87 7.86
N LEU A 48 -4.80 1.89 7.70
CA LEU A 48 -5.12 3.01 6.82
C LEU A 48 -5.17 2.57 5.36
N CYS A 49 -4.27 1.71 4.94
CA CYS A 49 -4.30 1.15 3.59
C CYS A 49 -5.56 0.31 3.37
N TYR A 50 -5.93 -0.49 4.37
CA TYR A 50 -7.14 -1.31 4.30
C TYR A 50 -8.37 -0.43 4.12
N ASP A 51 -8.51 0.60 4.94
CA ASP A 51 -9.66 1.50 4.89
C ASP A 51 -9.74 2.20 3.54
N PHE A 52 -8.62 2.70 3.04
CA PHE A 52 -8.59 3.38 1.75
C PHE A 52 -8.99 2.45 0.61
N LEU A 53 -8.40 1.25 0.57
CA LEU A 53 -8.69 0.31 -0.50
C LEU A 53 -10.11 -0.24 -0.40
N ASN A 54 -10.60 -0.47 0.81
CA ASN A 54 -11.96 -0.94 1.00
C ASN A 54 -12.98 0.08 0.49
N GLU A 55 -12.68 1.35 0.63
CA GLU A 55 -13.56 2.42 0.19
C GLU A 55 -13.47 2.67 -1.32
N ASN A 56 -12.27 2.66 -1.88
CA ASN A 56 -12.03 3.07 -3.26
C ASN A 56 -11.82 1.90 -4.23
N TYR A 57 -11.33 0.77 -3.74
CA TYR A 57 -11.05 -0.43 -4.53
C TYR A 57 -11.49 -1.66 -3.75
N PRO A 58 -12.80 -1.84 -3.53
CA PRO A 58 -13.28 -2.92 -2.67
C PRO A 58 -12.93 -4.32 -3.16
N GLU A 59 -12.54 -4.45 -4.42
CA GLU A 59 -12.12 -5.72 -5.01
C GLU A 59 -10.67 -6.06 -4.69
N ALA A 60 -9.89 -5.10 -4.18
CA ALA A 60 -8.49 -5.35 -3.86
C ALA A 60 -8.39 -6.34 -2.72
N SER A 61 -7.52 -7.35 -2.90
CA SER A 61 -7.33 -8.40 -1.91
C SER A 61 -6.51 -7.92 -0.72
N GLY A 62 -6.57 -8.68 0.37
CA GLY A 62 -5.71 -8.44 1.54
C GLY A 62 -4.22 -8.52 1.19
N THR A 63 -3.87 -9.28 0.15
CA THR A 63 -2.50 -9.34 -0.34
C THR A 63 -2.00 -7.96 -0.77
N ILE A 64 -2.84 -7.21 -1.47
CA ILE A 64 -2.48 -5.86 -1.92
C ILE A 64 -2.34 -4.92 -0.73
N VAL A 65 -3.25 -5.01 0.25
CA VAL A 65 -3.16 -4.20 1.47
C VAL A 65 -1.84 -4.47 2.20
N THR A 66 -1.52 -5.73 2.42
CA THR A 66 -0.30 -6.14 3.11
C THR A 66 0.94 -5.66 2.35
N GLY A 67 0.96 -5.90 1.04
CA GLY A 67 2.08 -5.49 0.21
C GLY A 67 2.27 -3.98 0.20
N LEU A 68 1.18 -3.24 0.14
CA LEU A 68 1.23 -1.79 0.12
C LEU A 68 1.79 -1.24 1.43
N ALA A 69 1.34 -1.79 2.56
CA ALA A 69 1.83 -1.37 3.87
C ALA A 69 3.34 -1.58 3.99
N TYR A 70 3.84 -2.75 3.58
CA TYR A 70 5.28 -3.01 3.63
C TYR A 70 6.06 -2.19 2.61
N TRP A 71 5.50 -1.99 1.42
CA TRP A 71 6.16 -1.19 0.39
C TRP A 71 6.35 0.26 0.83
N LEU A 72 5.37 0.82 1.52
CA LEU A 72 5.43 2.20 2.00
C LEU A 72 6.45 2.39 3.13
N GLU A 73 6.87 1.30 3.78
CA GLU A 73 7.89 1.34 4.83
C GLU A 73 9.31 1.37 4.27
N ASP A 74 9.49 0.99 3.02
CA ASP A 74 10.84 0.91 2.41
C ASP A 74 11.47 2.29 2.18
#